data_17c99b2f8f5b80b579c3d9bae5acad81
#
_entry.id   17c99b2f8f5b80b579c3d9bae5acad81
#
_cell.length_a   1.000
_cell.length_b   1.000
_cell.length_c   1.000
_cell.angle_alpha   90.00
_cell.angle_beta   90.00
_cell.angle_gamma   90.00
#
_symmetry.space_group_name_H-M   'P 1'
#
loop_
_entity.id
_entity.type
_entity.pdbx_description
1 polymer ?
#
loop_
_entity_poly.entity_id
_entity_poly.type
_entity_poly.pdbx_seq_one_letter_code
_entity_poly.pdbx_strand_id
1 'polypeptide(L)'
;EELDAYFADAQNQKPYLFCEYLHAMGNSCGDTEDYFQAMERHAGACGGFVWEWCNHSPYLPNSSKMGYGGDFNDTLNDGNFCADGLVTADRQIQSNLLEYKNVYRPLRATLKNGHVEFKNYLDFTDAAEAISIHYQITEDFSVVKEGQIDDLNIAPKSTALLPLRLPA
;
A
#
# COMPACT_ATOMS: atom_id res chain seq x y z
N GLU A 1 14.62 -11.18 1.46
CA GLU A 1 15.53 -12.34 1.58
C GLU A 1 14.91 -13.63 1.05
N GLU A 2 13.74 -14.06 1.55
CA GLU A 2 13.08 -15.31 1.10
C GLU A 2 12.77 -15.27 -0.41
N LEU A 3 12.17 -14.18 -0.89
CA LEU A 3 11.84 -14.00 -2.30
C LEU A 3 13.09 -13.97 -3.19
N ASP A 4 14.15 -13.30 -2.74
CA ASP A 4 15.40 -13.25 -3.46
C ASP A 4 16.06 -14.63 -3.53
N ALA A 5 16.00 -15.41 -2.44
CA ALA A 5 16.50 -16.80 -2.41
C ALA A 5 15.70 -17.72 -3.34
N TYR A 6 14.37 -17.56 -3.36
CA TYR A 6 13.50 -18.34 -4.25
C TYR A 6 13.88 -18.13 -5.73
N PHE A 7 14.02 -16.88 -6.16
CA PHE A 7 14.34 -16.55 -7.56
C PHE A 7 15.82 -16.74 -7.92
N ALA A 8 16.72 -16.88 -6.95
CA ALA A 8 18.11 -17.24 -7.19
C ALA A 8 18.28 -18.72 -7.55
N ASP A 9 17.36 -19.59 -7.17
CA ASP A 9 17.39 -21.01 -7.51
C ASP A 9 16.74 -21.23 -8.89
N ALA A 10 17.55 -21.64 -9.86
CA ALA A 10 17.10 -21.94 -11.23
C ALA A 10 16.06 -23.07 -11.34
N GLN A 11 15.87 -23.88 -10.30
CA GLN A 11 14.83 -24.91 -10.28
C GLN A 11 13.44 -24.33 -10.00
N ASN A 12 13.37 -23.14 -9.41
CA ASN A 12 12.12 -22.46 -9.11
C ASN A 12 11.62 -21.65 -10.32
N GLN A 13 10.81 -22.30 -11.14
CA GLN A 13 10.26 -21.70 -12.37
C GLN A 13 8.80 -21.23 -12.24
N LYS A 14 8.19 -21.44 -11.07
CA LYS A 14 6.80 -21.03 -10.85
C LYS A 14 6.72 -19.58 -10.38
N PRO A 15 5.62 -18.87 -10.69
CA PRO A 15 5.32 -17.60 -10.05
C PRO A 15 5.28 -17.73 -8.53
N TYR A 16 5.73 -16.69 -7.82
CA TYR A 16 5.68 -16.62 -6.37
C TYR A 16 4.54 -15.71 -5.92
N LEU A 17 3.72 -16.21 -5.00
CA LEU A 17 2.62 -15.47 -4.41
C LEU A 17 2.67 -15.65 -2.88
N PHE A 18 2.73 -14.56 -2.12
CA PHE A 18 2.54 -14.63 -0.68
C PHE A 18 1.08 -14.96 -0.38
N CYS A 19 0.81 -16.15 0.19
CA CYS A 19 -0.57 -16.52 0.55
C CYS A 19 -1.12 -15.64 1.67
N GLU A 20 -0.25 -15.13 2.55
CA GLU A 20 -0.53 -14.09 3.53
C GLU A 20 0.76 -13.34 3.88
N TYR A 21 0.66 -12.04 4.09
CA TYR A 21 1.77 -11.18 4.49
C TYR A 21 1.25 -9.92 5.20
N LEU A 22 2.14 -9.14 5.81
CA LEU A 22 1.80 -7.91 6.52
C LEU A 22 0.70 -8.11 7.57
N HIS A 23 0.89 -9.09 8.46
CA HIS A 23 -0.06 -9.39 9.53
C HIS A 23 -0.37 -8.15 10.37
N ALA A 24 -1.61 -7.65 10.30
CA ALA A 24 -1.99 -6.31 10.75
C ALA A 24 -2.48 -6.25 12.21
N MET A 25 -2.15 -7.24 13.04
CA MET A 25 -2.56 -7.29 14.44
C MET A 25 -1.75 -6.32 15.32
N GLY A 26 -2.43 -5.47 16.07
CA GLY A 26 -1.80 -4.52 16.99
C GLY A 26 -0.96 -3.46 16.27
N ASN A 27 0.30 -3.30 16.70
CA ASN A 27 1.27 -2.37 16.11
C ASN A 27 2.12 -3.02 14.99
N SER A 28 1.60 -4.03 14.34
CA SER A 28 2.25 -4.71 13.21
C SER A 28 1.84 -4.12 11.85
N CYS A 29 2.12 -4.83 10.77
CA CYS A 29 1.94 -4.38 9.39
C CYS A 29 2.97 -3.30 8.97
N GLY A 30 4.19 -3.39 9.50
CA GLY A 30 5.33 -2.58 9.07
C GLY A 30 6.02 -3.13 7.82
N ASP A 31 7.04 -2.41 7.36
CA ASP A 31 7.91 -2.80 6.23
C ASP A 31 7.16 -3.01 4.89
N THR A 32 5.99 -2.40 4.74
CA THR A 32 5.15 -2.53 3.53
C THR A 32 5.92 -2.14 2.27
N GLU A 33 6.74 -1.09 2.34
CA GLU A 33 7.59 -0.65 1.24
C GLU A 33 8.64 -1.71 0.86
N ASP A 34 9.25 -2.38 1.83
CA ASP A 34 10.26 -3.40 1.60
C ASP A 34 9.68 -4.63 0.88
N TYR A 35 8.47 -5.03 1.27
CA TYR A 35 7.72 -6.07 0.56
C TYR A 35 7.40 -5.65 -0.88
N PHE A 36 6.89 -4.42 -1.06
CA PHE A 36 6.58 -3.89 -2.38
C PHE A 36 7.82 -3.86 -3.28
N GLN A 37 8.94 -3.33 -2.79
CA GLN A 37 10.18 -3.26 -3.55
C GLN A 37 10.76 -4.66 -3.83
N ALA A 38 10.60 -5.61 -2.92
CA ALA A 38 11.02 -6.98 -3.15
C ALA A 38 10.22 -7.64 -4.29
N MET A 39 8.91 -7.43 -4.32
CA MET A 39 8.04 -7.92 -5.40
C MET A 39 8.40 -7.28 -6.75
N GLU A 40 8.61 -5.95 -6.78
CA GLU A 40 8.95 -5.22 -8.01
C GLU A 40 10.32 -5.62 -8.62
N ARG A 41 11.24 -6.18 -7.82
CA ARG A 41 12.54 -6.66 -8.32
C ARG A 41 12.45 -7.95 -9.11
N HIS A 42 11.40 -8.73 -8.94
CA HIS A 42 11.29 -10.07 -9.51
C HIS A 42 10.05 -10.19 -10.41
N ALA A 43 10.26 -10.34 -11.71
CA ALA A 43 9.16 -10.46 -12.67
C ALA A 43 8.20 -11.65 -12.41
N GLY A 44 8.67 -12.66 -11.68
CA GLY A 44 7.86 -13.81 -11.28
C GLY A 44 7.10 -13.63 -9.96
N ALA A 45 7.29 -12.51 -9.25
CA ALA A 45 6.56 -12.21 -8.03
C ALA A 45 5.18 -11.64 -8.38
N CYS A 46 4.13 -12.37 -8.05
CA CYS A 46 2.75 -12.01 -8.41
C CYS A 46 2.05 -11.12 -7.38
N GLY A 47 2.70 -10.84 -6.24
CA GLY A 47 2.10 -10.10 -5.14
C GLY A 47 1.77 -10.97 -3.94
N GLY A 48 0.75 -10.58 -3.17
CA GLY A 48 0.34 -11.31 -1.97
C GLY A 48 -0.98 -10.83 -1.41
N PHE A 49 -1.48 -11.55 -0.42
CA PHE A 49 -2.69 -11.20 0.30
C PHE A 49 -2.33 -10.68 1.69
N VAL A 50 -2.67 -9.42 1.96
CA VAL A 50 -2.47 -8.86 3.30
C VAL A 50 -3.33 -9.61 4.32
N TRP A 51 -2.77 -9.93 5.47
CA TRP A 51 -3.52 -10.55 6.54
C TRP A 51 -3.77 -9.55 7.66
N GLU A 52 -4.98 -8.96 7.69
CA GLU A 52 -6.01 -9.18 6.66
C GLU A 52 -6.75 -7.87 6.34
N TRP A 53 -7.80 -7.96 5.53
CA TRP A 53 -8.55 -6.77 5.14
C TRP A 53 -9.36 -6.16 6.29
N CYS A 54 -10.03 -6.99 7.09
CA CYS A 54 -11.04 -6.54 8.04
C CYS A 54 -11.02 -7.32 9.33
N ASN A 55 -11.01 -6.64 10.47
CA ASN A 55 -11.20 -7.30 11.77
C ASN A 55 -12.48 -8.15 11.78
N HIS A 56 -12.37 -9.35 12.34
CA HIS A 56 -13.49 -10.27 12.58
C HIS A 56 -14.05 -10.13 14.00
N SER A 57 -14.17 -8.91 14.50
CA SER A 57 -14.58 -8.60 15.87
C SER A 57 -16.08 -8.25 15.89
N PRO A 58 -16.96 -9.15 16.40
CA PRO A 58 -18.38 -8.83 16.54
C PRO A 58 -18.63 -7.86 17.68
N TYR A 59 -19.78 -7.19 17.68
CA TYR A 59 -20.19 -6.37 18.81
C TYR A 59 -20.51 -7.21 20.04
N LEU A 60 -20.11 -6.73 21.21
CA LEU A 60 -20.53 -7.28 22.48
C LEU A 60 -22.05 -7.09 22.65
N PRO A 61 -22.75 -8.05 23.29
CA PRO A 61 -24.19 -7.94 23.51
C PRO A 61 -24.57 -6.62 24.21
N ASN A 62 -25.52 -5.91 23.64
CA ASN A 62 -26.02 -4.61 24.15
C ASN A 62 -24.94 -3.53 24.31
N SER A 63 -23.91 -3.55 23.48
CA SER A 63 -22.78 -2.62 23.53
C SER A 63 -22.43 -2.12 22.13
N SER A 64 -21.84 -0.92 22.06
CA SER A 64 -21.19 -0.41 20.86
C SER A 64 -19.71 -0.80 20.76
N LYS A 65 -19.22 -1.59 21.73
CA LYS A 65 -17.84 -2.09 21.73
C LYS A 65 -17.76 -3.41 20.99
N MET A 66 -16.71 -3.56 20.20
CA MET A 66 -16.36 -4.83 19.59
C MET A 66 -15.59 -5.69 20.59
N GLY A 67 -15.81 -6.98 20.54
CA GLY A 67 -15.15 -7.97 21.37
C GLY A 67 -14.29 -8.92 20.56
N TYR A 68 -13.48 -9.71 21.25
CA TYR A 68 -12.67 -10.78 20.69
C TYR A 68 -12.69 -12.01 21.61
N GLY A 69 -11.88 -13.02 21.34
CA GLY A 69 -11.90 -14.27 22.07
C GLY A 69 -11.76 -14.10 23.57
N GLY A 70 -12.65 -14.70 24.35
CA GLY A 70 -12.81 -14.56 25.81
C GLY A 70 -13.86 -13.55 26.24
N ASP A 71 -14.19 -12.57 25.43
CA ASP A 71 -15.20 -11.54 25.78
C ASP A 71 -16.63 -12.05 25.72
N PHE A 72 -16.88 -13.20 25.12
CA PHE A 72 -18.19 -13.82 24.94
C PHE A 72 -18.45 -15.01 25.87
N ASN A 73 -17.67 -15.14 26.97
CA ASN A 73 -17.65 -16.27 27.89
C ASN A 73 -17.26 -17.60 27.24
N ASP A 74 -16.55 -17.54 26.13
CA ASP A 74 -15.95 -18.67 25.45
C ASP A 74 -14.68 -19.14 26.18
N THR A 75 -14.57 -20.45 26.40
CA THR A 75 -13.46 -21.03 27.20
C THR A 75 -12.27 -21.47 26.35
N LEU A 76 -12.49 -21.71 25.06
CA LEU A 76 -11.45 -22.02 24.07
C LEU A 76 -11.47 -20.93 23.01
N ASN A 77 -10.41 -20.09 23.01
CA ASN A 77 -10.31 -18.98 22.08
C ASN A 77 -8.84 -18.59 21.88
N ASP A 78 -8.58 -17.84 20.82
CA ASP A 78 -7.26 -17.32 20.47
C ASP A 78 -7.09 -15.81 20.80
N GLY A 79 -7.93 -15.30 21.71
CA GLY A 79 -7.87 -13.90 22.14
C GLY A 79 -8.15 -12.93 21.00
N ASN A 80 -7.24 -11.99 20.78
CA ASN A 80 -7.37 -10.94 19.78
C ASN A 80 -6.90 -11.33 18.36
N PHE A 81 -6.71 -12.62 18.05
CA PHE A 81 -6.38 -13.12 16.71
C PHE A 81 -7.54 -13.01 15.70
N CYS A 82 -8.41 -12.08 15.89
CA CYS A 82 -9.47 -11.65 14.97
C CYS A 82 -9.44 -10.11 14.77
N ALA A 83 -8.46 -9.43 15.40
CA ALA A 83 -8.29 -7.98 15.34
C ALA A 83 -7.02 -7.63 14.55
N ASP A 84 -6.94 -8.11 13.33
CA ASP A 84 -5.79 -8.10 12.44
C ASP A 84 -6.08 -7.53 11.03
N GLY A 85 -7.15 -6.74 10.92
CA GLY A 85 -7.55 -6.08 9.69
C GLY A 85 -6.88 -4.74 9.44
N LEU A 86 -6.83 -4.34 8.17
CA LEU A 86 -6.50 -2.97 7.75
C LEU A 86 -7.67 -2.00 8.06
N VAL A 87 -8.87 -2.54 8.20
CA VAL A 87 -10.07 -1.82 8.66
C VAL A 87 -10.70 -2.54 9.84
N THR A 88 -11.44 -1.81 10.65
CA THR A 88 -12.26 -2.40 11.72
C THR A 88 -13.41 -3.23 11.17
N ALA A 89 -14.09 -4.00 12.01
CA ALA A 89 -15.24 -4.80 11.60
C ALA A 89 -16.40 -3.96 11.01
N ASP A 90 -16.55 -2.71 11.45
CA ASP A 90 -17.50 -1.74 10.90
C ASP A 90 -16.91 -0.85 9.78
N ARG A 91 -15.77 -1.26 9.22
CA ARG A 91 -15.10 -0.66 8.06
C ARG A 91 -14.47 0.72 8.31
N GLN A 92 -14.16 1.07 9.56
CA GLN A 92 -13.36 2.26 9.83
C GLN A 92 -11.90 2.02 9.46
N ILE A 93 -11.28 3.02 8.86
CA ILE A 93 -9.88 2.96 8.42
C ILE A 93 -8.94 2.93 9.62
N GLN A 94 -8.02 1.98 9.64
CA GLN A 94 -6.91 1.94 10.59
C GLN A 94 -5.64 2.56 9.97
N SER A 95 -4.68 2.93 10.80
CA SER A 95 -3.45 3.64 10.36
C SER A 95 -2.63 2.85 9.34
N ASN A 96 -2.57 1.53 9.49
CA ASN A 96 -1.88 0.63 8.58
C ASN A 96 -2.47 0.61 7.16
N LEU A 97 -3.78 0.85 7.00
CA LEU A 97 -4.38 1.02 5.67
C LEU A 97 -3.86 2.28 4.96
N LEU A 98 -3.59 3.35 5.70
CA LEU A 98 -3.07 4.58 5.10
C LEU A 98 -1.66 4.38 4.53
N GLU A 99 -0.81 3.63 5.23
CA GLU A 99 0.49 3.24 4.72
C GLU A 99 0.35 2.30 3.52
N TYR A 100 -0.47 1.27 3.63
CA TYR A 100 -0.75 0.34 2.54
C TYR A 100 -1.20 1.09 1.26
N LYS A 101 -2.17 2.01 1.39
CA LYS A 101 -2.62 2.88 0.30
C LYS A 101 -1.47 3.70 -0.29
N ASN A 102 -0.61 4.26 0.56
CA ASN A 102 0.52 5.08 0.10
C ASN A 102 1.55 4.24 -0.66
N VAL A 103 1.87 3.05 -0.18
CA VAL A 103 2.84 2.15 -0.82
C VAL A 103 2.31 1.60 -2.16
N TYR A 104 1.05 1.17 -2.19
CA TYR A 104 0.44 0.58 -3.39
C TYR A 104 -0.20 1.59 -4.35
N ARG A 105 0.09 2.90 -4.19
CA ARG A 105 -0.40 3.88 -5.17
C ARG A 105 0.17 3.62 -6.56
N PRO A 106 -0.65 3.68 -7.62
CA PRO A 106 -0.24 3.27 -8.96
C PRO A 106 0.77 4.22 -9.62
N LEU A 107 0.82 5.47 -9.19
CA LEU A 107 1.79 6.46 -9.66
C LEU A 107 2.57 7.01 -8.47
N ARG A 108 3.90 6.99 -8.57
CA ARG A 108 4.78 7.57 -7.55
C ARG A 108 5.57 8.72 -8.12
N ALA A 109 5.73 9.76 -7.31
CA ALA A 109 6.50 10.95 -7.64
C ALA A 109 7.74 11.04 -6.73
N THR A 110 8.90 11.34 -7.32
CA THR A 110 10.16 11.55 -6.59
C THR A 110 10.84 12.81 -7.10
N LEU A 111 11.24 13.70 -6.19
CA LEU A 111 11.98 14.91 -6.56
C LEU A 111 13.46 14.54 -6.82
N LYS A 112 13.94 14.84 -8.03
CA LYS A 112 15.33 14.61 -8.46
C LYS A 112 15.88 15.84 -9.17
N ASN A 113 16.88 16.50 -8.59
CA ASN A 113 17.63 17.60 -9.23
C ASN A 113 16.73 18.68 -9.87
N GLY A 114 15.71 19.15 -9.18
CA GLY A 114 14.77 20.16 -9.68
C GLY A 114 13.74 19.65 -10.69
N HIS A 115 13.62 18.35 -10.83
CA HIS A 115 12.59 17.68 -11.64
C HIS A 115 11.77 16.75 -10.76
N VAL A 116 10.54 16.49 -11.15
CA VAL A 116 9.73 15.42 -10.57
C VAL A 116 9.78 14.24 -11.52
N GLU A 117 10.31 13.13 -11.03
CA GLU A 117 10.22 11.84 -11.70
C GLU A 117 8.92 11.17 -11.29
N PHE A 118 8.09 10.84 -12.26
CA PHE A 118 6.91 10.02 -12.07
C PHE A 118 7.17 8.61 -12.56
N LYS A 119 6.86 7.61 -11.75
CA LYS A 119 6.92 6.19 -12.13
C LYS A 119 5.51 5.60 -12.11
N ASN A 120 5.09 5.07 -13.26
CA ASN A 120 3.83 4.33 -13.40
C ASN A 120 4.08 2.86 -13.01
N TYR A 121 3.34 2.38 -12.00
CA TYR A 121 3.40 1.00 -11.51
C TYR A 121 2.28 0.13 -12.08
N LEU A 122 1.37 0.68 -12.87
CA LEU A 122 0.35 -0.12 -13.56
C LEU A 122 1.01 -1.03 -14.60
N ASP A 123 0.45 -2.22 -14.79
CA ASP A 123 1.01 -3.23 -15.68
C ASP A 123 0.52 -3.07 -17.12
N PHE A 124 -0.69 -2.53 -17.34
CA PHE A 124 -1.36 -2.54 -18.62
C PHE A 124 -1.93 -1.18 -19.05
N THR A 125 -1.91 -0.17 -18.18
CA THR A 125 -2.62 1.09 -18.38
C THR A 125 -1.65 2.26 -18.38
N ASP A 126 -1.71 3.14 -19.39
CA ASP A 126 -0.99 4.40 -19.39
C ASP A 126 -1.50 5.29 -18.24
N ALA A 127 -0.60 6.06 -17.61
CA ALA A 127 -0.98 6.91 -16.51
C ALA A 127 -2.05 7.94 -16.90
N ALA A 128 -2.00 8.49 -18.10
CA ALA A 128 -2.97 9.47 -18.60
C ALA A 128 -4.40 8.92 -18.69
N GLU A 129 -4.58 7.61 -18.82
CA GLU A 129 -5.89 6.99 -18.90
C GLU A 129 -6.58 6.79 -17.55
N ALA A 130 -5.78 6.73 -16.45
CA ALA A 130 -6.27 6.31 -15.16
C ALA A 130 -6.07 7.34 -14.04
N ILE A 131 -5.20 8.35 -14.24
CA ILE A 131 -4.70 9.21 -13.16
C ILE A 131 -4.77 10.68 -13.57
N SER A 132 -5.31 11.51 -12.69
CA SER A 132 -5.16 12.96 -12.74
C SER A 132 -4.27 13.44 -11.59
N ILE A 133 -3.43 14.43 -11.82
CA ILE A 133 -2.49 14.93 -10.83
C ILE A 133 -2.83 16.37 -10.49
N HIS A 134 -3.13 16.62 -9.23
CA HIS A 134 -3.21 17.96 -8.67
C HIS A 134 -2.00 18.17 -7.75
N TYR A 135 -1.35 19.32 -7.87
CA TYR A 135 -0.21 19.63 -7.02
C TYR A 135 -0.34 20.99 -6.37
N GLN A 136 0.28 21.11 -5.21
CA GLN A 136 0.46 22.38 -4.50
C GLN A 136 1.92 22.52 -4.09
N ILE A 137 2.46 23.73 -4.26
CA ILE A 137 3.75 24.11 -3.70
C ILE A 137 3.46 25.00 -2.51
N THR A 138 4.01 24.67 -1.37
CA THR A 138 3.80 25.41 -0.11
C THR A 138 5.14 25.97 0.38
N GLU A 139 5.11 27.19 0.89
CA GLU A 139 6.19 27.84 1.61
C GLU A 139 5.64 28.28 2.96
N ASP A 140 6.29 27.92 4.05
CA ASP A 140 5.86 28.20 5.43
C ASP A 140 4.35 27.93 5.65
N PHE A 141 3.89 26.77 5.22
CA PHE A 141 2.49 26.31 5.28
C PHE A 141 1.49 27.08 4.41
N SER A 142 1.92 28.08 3.64
CA SER A 142 1.08 28.83 2.71
C SER A 142 1.23 28.28 1.29
N VAL A 143 0.13 28.08 0.59
CA VAL A 143 0.17 27.66 -0.83
C VAL A 143 0.67 28.83 -1.67
N VAL A 144 1.82 28.67 -2.29
CA VAL A 144 2.42 29.68 -3.20
C VAL A 144 2.14 29.39 -4.68
N LYS A 145 1.84 28.13 -4.98
CA LYS A 145 1.46 27.71 -6.33
C LYS A 145 0.64 26.43 -6.27
N GLU A 146 -0.35 26.35 -7.13
CA GLU A 146 -1.09 25.11 -7.38
C GLU A 146 -1.33 24.91 -8.87
N GLY A 147 -1.63 23.69 -9.25
CA GLY A 147 -1.92 23.36 -10.64
C GLY A 147 -2.36 21.92 -10.82
N GLN A 148 -2.67 21.61 -12.06
CA GLN A 148 -3.04 20.28 -12.49
C GLN A 148 -2.11 19.86 -13.64
N ILE A 149 -1.80 18.60 -13.70
CA ILE A 149 -1.10 17.96 -14.82
C ILE A 149 -2.11 17.02 -15.45
N ASP A 150 -2.56 17.41 -16.61
CA ASP A 150 -3.37 16.58 -17.50
C ASP A 150 -2.41 15.90 -18.48
N ASP A 151 -2.71 14.98 -19.24
CA ASP A 151 -1.90 14.38 -20.33
C ASP A 151 -0.50 13.86 -19.92
N LEU A 152 -0.38 13.32 -18.70
CA LEU A 152 0.86 12.67 -18.27
C LEU A 152 0.96 11.27 -18.90
N ASN A 153 1.38 11.22 -20.15
CA ASN A 153 1.56 9.95 -20.87
C ASN A 153 2.79 9.23 -20.33
N ILE A 154 2.57 8.23 -19.51
CA ILE A 154 3.60 7.34 -18.97
C ILE A 154 3.13 5.92 -19.18
N ALA A 155 3.77 5.23 -20.11
CA ALA A 155 3.45 3.83 -20.42
C ALA A 155 3.55 2.94 -19.16
N PRO A 156 2.88 1.78 -19.16
CA PRO A 156 3.00 0.80 -18.08
C PRO A 156 4.46 0.53 -17.70
N LYS A 157 4.72 0.44 -16.37
CA LYS A 157 6.05 0.18 -15.78
C LYS A 157 7.17 1.15 -16.21
N SER A 158 6.82 2.32 -16.75
CA SER A 158 7.77 3.33 -17.24
C SER A 158 7.86 4.55 -16.33
N THR A 159 8.84 5.41 -16.61
CA THR A 159 9.06 6.68 -15.90
C THR A 159 9.04 7.86 -16.85
N ALA A 160 8.64 9.04 -16.34
CA ALA A 160 8.78 10.33 -17.02
C ALA A 160 9.35 11.38 -16.07
N LEU A 161 10.15 12.29 -16.59
CA LEU A 161 10.71 13.44 -15.87
C LEU A 161 9.99 14.71 -16.30
N LEU A 162 9.39 15.41 -15.34
CA LEU A 162 8.81 16.73 -15.55
C LEU A 162 9.66 17.79 -14.86
N PRO A 163 9.99 18.91 -15.54
CA PRO A 163 10.70 20.01 -14.91
C PRO A 163 9.79 20.67 -13.88
N LEU A 164 10.21 20.69 -12.62
CA LEU A 164 9.56 21.44 -11.57
C LEU A 164 10.02 22.90 -11.65
N ARG A 165 9.17 23.77 -12.18
CA ARG A 165 9.42 25.22 -12.13
C ARG A 165 8.93 25.72 -10.80
N LEU A 166 9.81 25.78 -9.81
CA LEU A 166 9.53 26.46 -8.55
C LEU A 166 9.36 27.96 -8.79
N PRO A 167 8.52 28.65 -8.02
CA PRO A 167 8.50 30.10 -7.97
C PRO A 167 9.90 30.62 -7.63
N ALA A 168 10.27 31.75 -8.23
CA ALA A 168 11.54 32.43 -7.91
C ALA A 168 11.43 33.15 -6.56
#